data_3007cd188ec22fc03264f3c5a71196cd
#
_entry.id   3007cd188ec22fc03264f3c5a71196cd
#
_cell.length_a   1.000
_cell.length_b   1.000
_cell.length_c   1.000
_cell.angle_alpha   90.00
_cell.angle_beta   90.00
_cell.angle_gamma   90.00
#
_symmetry.space_group_name_H-M   'P 1'
#
loop_
_entity.id
_entity.type
_entity.pdbx_description
1 polymer ?
#
loop_
_entity_poly.entity_id
_entity_poly.type
_entity_poly.pdbx_seq_one_letter_code
_entity_poly.pdbx_strand_id
1 'polypeptide(L)'
;MKSLADAVFPAEVFSLPLFHGISETGRTALVSSGWLRTCSFEKNQTIYHMGDRVSELGIVLSGSVFVENTDLWGNRSILSKITPGQVFAETYAFCREPMMVNVTAAEASTVLFFNLRNLDQTADGDDAWQSQLRSNMLRISMQKNLTLSNRIFCTTPKTIRERVLVYLSAPVSYTHLRAHETRSNL
;
A
#
# COMPACT_ATOMS: atom_id res chain seq x y z
N MET A 1 16.20 7.75 -26.47
CA MET A 1 15.18 8.80 -26.27
C MET A 1 14.48 8.47 -24.95
N LYS A 2 14.45 9.39 -23.96
CA LYS A 2 13.67 9.19 -22.73
C LYS A 2 12.18 9.22 -23.12
N SER A 3 11.41 8.26 -22.62
CA SER A 3 9.96 8.23 -22.79
C SER A 3 9.31 9.48 -22.16
N LEU A 4 8.17 9.92 -22.66
CA LEU A 4 7.37 11.00 -22.06
C LEU A 4 7.04 10.68 -20.59
N ALA A 5 6.82 9.39 -20.28
CA ALA A 5 6.58 8.90 -18.94
C ALA A 5 7.75 9.15 -17.97
N ASP A 6 8.99 8.96 -18.45
CA ASP A 6 10.21 9.18 -17.64
C ASP A 6 10.50 10.67 -17.41
N ALA A 7 9.90 11.57 -18.18
CA ALA A 7 10.02 13.01 -18.00
C ALA A 7 9.09 13.56 -16.90
N VAL A 8 7.98 12.85 -16.61
CA VAL A 8 6.95 13.28 -15.64
C VAL A 8 7.10 12.51 -14.31
N PHE A 9 7.43 11.21 -14.39
CA PHE A 9 7.65 10.37 -13.21
C PHE A 9 8.99 9.63 -13.34
N PRO A 10 9.77 9.50 -12.25
CA PRO A 10 11.01 8.72 -12.27
C PRO A 10 10.74 7.28 -12.74
N ALA A 11 11.66 6.71 -13.53
CA ALA A 11 11.55 5.33 -14.04
C ALA A 11 11.35 4.30 -12.91
N GLU A 12 11.84 4.60 -11.72
CA GLU A 12 11.68 3.81 -10.49
C GLU A 12 10.22 3.60 -10.09
N VAL A 13 9.33 4.56 -10.41
CA VAL A 13 7.89 4.43 -10.15
C VAL A 13 7.31 3.23 -10.90
N PHE A 14 7.76 2.99 -12.12
CA PHE A 14 7.28 1.88 -12.94
C PHE A 14 7.90 0.52 -12.58
N SER A 15 8.90 0.50 -11.69
CA SER A 15 9.42 -0.73 -11.07
C SER A 15 8.58 -1.18 -9.87
N LEU A 16 7.67 -0.35 -9.35
CA LEU A 16 6.82 -0.68 -8.22
C LEU A 16 5.88 -1.85 -8.53
N PRO A 17 5.54 -2.68 -7.53
CA PRO A 17 4.72 -3.88 -7.73
C PRO A 17 3.41 -3.64 -8.48
N LEU A 18 2.78 -2.48 -8.27
CA LEU A 18 1.52 -2.13 -8.94
C LEU A 18 1.69 -1.96 -10.45
N PHE A 19 2.83 -1.44 -10.91
CA PHE A 19 3.09 -1.13 -12.31
C PHE A 19 3.95 -2.19 -13.01
N HIS A 20 4.27 -3.28 -12.31
CA HIS A 20 5.12 -4.35 -12.86
C HIS A 20 4.50 -4.97 -14.12
N GLY A 21 5.33 -5.11 -15.18
CA GLY A 21 4.92 -5.74 -16.43
C GLY A 21 4.10 -4.84 -17.37
N ILE A 22 3.88 -3.56 -17.04
CA ILE A 22 3.24 -2.61 -17.95
C ILE A 22 4.23 -2.22 -19.05
N SER A 23 3.80 -2.33 -20.31
CA SER A 23 4.60 -1.95 -21.49
C SER A 23 4.92 -0.47 -21.50
N GLU A 24 5.91 -0.06 -22.28
CA GLU A 24 6.28 1.36 -22.42
C GLU A 24 5.12 2.19 -22.98
N THR A 25 4.39 1.66 -23.94
CA THR A 25 3.16 2.31 -24.46
C THR A 25 2.10 2.46 -23.38
N GLY A 26 1.92 1.44 -22.53
CA GLY A 26 1.00 1.50 -21.39
C GLY A 26 1.43 2.52 -20.32
N ARG A 27 2.73 2.66 -20.05
CA ARG A 27 3.25 3.69 -19.13
C ARG A 27 2.97 5.10 -19.66
N THR A 28 3.19 5.32 -20.96
CA THR A 28 2.90 6.61 -21.60
C THR A 28 1.41 6.91 -21.55
N ALA A 29 0.54 5.94 -21.84
CA ALA A 29 -0.91 6.09 -21.73
C ALA A 29 -1.34 6.40 -20.29
N LEU A 30 -0.79 5.70 -19.29
CA LEU A 30 -1.08 5.92 -17.87
C LEU A 30 -0.70 7.33 -17.42
N VAL A 31 0.47 7.84 -17.82
CA VAL A 31 0.89 9.21 -17.50
C VAL A 31 0.00 10.24 -18.19
N SER A 32 -0.33 10.02 -19.47
CA SER A 32 -1.18 10.93 -20.24
C SER A 32 -2.63 10.95 -19.75
N SER A 33 -3.09 9.89 -19.09
CA SER A 33 -4.45 9.81 -18.53
C SER A 33 -4.72 10.77 -17.38
N GLY A 34 -3.65 11.31 -16.72
CA GLY A 34 -3.79 12.15 -15.54
C GLY A 34 -4.24 11.39 -14.28
N TRP A 35 -4.16 10.06 -14.27
CA TRP A 35 -4.58 9.25 -13.11
C TRP A 35 -3.55 9.22 -11.98
N LEU A 36 -2.36 9.73 -12.23
CA LEU A 36 -1.26 9.78 -11.27
C LEU A 36 -1.02 11.22 -10.80
N ARG A 37 -0.84 11.38 -9.50
CA ARG A 37 -0.34 12.62 -8.90
C ARG A 37 0.56 12.32 -7.71
N THR A 38 1.55 13.17 -7.47
CA THR A 38 2.46 13.04 -6.32
C THR A 38 2.22 14.16 -5.33
N CYS A 39 2.21 13.83 -4.04
CA CYS A 39 2.12 14.79 -2.94
C CYS A 39 3.17 14.48 -1.88
N SER A 40 3.69 15.53 -1.26
CA SER A 40 4.58 15.44 -0.09
C SER A 40 3.81 15.79 1.17
N PHE A 41 4.12 15.08 2.25
CA PHE A 41 3.50 15.24 3.56
C PHE A 41 4.60 15.38 4.62
N GLU A 42 4.38 16.26 5.57
CA GLU A 42 5.24 16.38 6.72
C GLU A 42 4.89 15.33 7.79
N LYS A 43 5.82 15.10 8.71
CA LYS A 43 5.58 14.19 9.85
C LYS A 43 4.31 14.61 10.61
N ASN A 44 3.49 13.61 10.94
CA ASN A 44 2.18 13.72 11.61
C ASN A 44 1.08 14.40 10.77
N GLN A 45 1.32 14.74 9.52
CA GLN A 45 0.28 15.24 8.64
C GLN A 45 -0.67 14.10 8.25
N THR A 46 -1.97 14.33 8.39
CA THR A 46 -3.00 13.37 7.99
C THR A 46 -3.18 13.40 6.48
N ILE A 47 -3.19 12.22 5.87
CA ILE A 47 -3.37 12.00 4.44
C ILE A 47 -4.84 11.71 4.13
N TYR A 48 -5.44 10.82 4.93
CA TYR A 48 -6.87 10.47 4.87
C TYR A 48 -7.44 10.39 6.28
N HIS A 49 -8.66 10.88 6.46
CA HIS A 49 -9.40 10.79 7.72
C HIS A 49 -10.39 9.63 7.69
N MET A 50 -10.68 9.09 8.85
CA MET A 50 -11.83 8.20 9.04
C MET A 50 -13.10 8.92 8.58
N GLY A 51 -13.93 8.24 7.78
CA GLY A 51 -15.13 8.79 7.16
C GLY A 51 -14.93 9.36 5.76
N ASP A 52 -13.71 9.64 5.32
CA ASP A 52 -13.45 10.14 3.98
C ASP A 52 -13.89 9.12 2.92
N ARG A 53 -14.52 9.60 1.84
CA ARG A 53 -14.77 8.82 0.63
C ARG A 53 -13.66 9.08 -0.37
N VAL A 54 -12.80 8.09 -0.56
CA VAL A 54 -11.62 8.20 -1.40
C VAL A 54 -11.82 7.46 -2.73
N SER A 55 -11.22 7.97 -3.79
CA SER A 55 -11.20 7.33 -5.12
C SER A 55 -9.78 7.04 -5.60
N GLU A 56 -8.81 7.31 -4.76
CA GLU A 56 -7.39 7.15 -5.06
C GLU A 56 -6.76 6.26 -4.01
N LEU A 57 -5.98 5.28 -4.45
CA LEU A 57 -5.05 4.59 -3.58
C LEU A 57 -3.75 5.39 -3.48
N GLY A 58 -3.03 5.22 -2.38
CA GLY A 58 -1.70 5.82 -2.19
C GLY A 58 -0.60 4.75 -2.28
N ILE A 59 0.54 5.13 -2.84
CA ILE A 59 1.78 4.35 -2.86
C ILE A 59 2.86 5.20 -2.21
N VAL A 60 3.51 4.69 -1.19
CA VAL A 60 4.63 5.40 -0.56
C VAL A 60 5.84 5.35 -1.49
N LEU A 61 6.36 6.50 -1.89
CA LEU A 61 7.60 6.60 -2.67
C LEU A 61 8.82 6.76 -1.76
N SER A 62 8.70 7.60 -0.73
CA SER A 62 9.72 7.81 0.30
C SER A 62 9.09 8.09 1.65
N GLY A 63 9.84 7.86 2.73
CA GLY A 63 9.33 7.96 4.10
C GLY A 63 8.44 6.77 4.48
N SER A 64 7.46 6.98 5.34
CA SER A 64 6.50 5.95 5.76
C SER A 64 5.21 6.57 6.27
N VAL A 65 4.10 5.81 6.22
CA VAL A 65 2.80 6.24 6.74
C VAL A 65 2.25 5.21 7.72
N PHE A 66 1.48 5.67 8.71
CA PHE A 66 0.73 4.83 9.62
C PHE A 66 -0.73 4.74 9.17
N VAL A 67 -1.25 3.53 9.16
CA VAL A 67 -2.68 3.26 9.15
C VAL A 67 -3.08 3.05 10.60
N GLU A 68 -3.97 3.89 11.11
CA GLU A 68 -4.27 3.93 12.53
C GLU A 68 -5.77 4.12 12.81
N ASN A 69 -6.19 3.63 13.96
CA ASN A 69 -7.51 3.89 14.49
C ASN A 69 -7.39 4.79 15.73
N THR A 70 -8.32 5.70 15.87
CA THR A 70 -8.46 6.55 17.07
C THR A 70 -9.78 6.20 17.74
N ASP A 71 -9.73 5.78 19.01
CA ASP A 71 -10.92 5.47 19.77
C ASP A 71 -11.64 6.74 20.25
N LEU A 72 -12.81 6.56 20.87
CA LEU A 72 -13.64 7.67 21.37
C LEU A 72 -12.96 8.50 22.49
N TRP A 73 -11.92 7.98 23.11
CA TRP A 73 -11.14 8.66 24.15
C TRP A 73 -9.86 9.31 23.60
N GLY A 74 -9.64 9.23 22.28
CA GLY A 74 -8.47 9.81 21.62
C GLY A 74 -7.21 8.94 21.64
N ASN A 75 -7.28 7.68 22.11
CA ASN A 75 -6.15 6.78 22.05
C ASN A 75 -5.91 6.32 20.61
N ARG A 76 -4.67 6.42 20.16
CA ARG A 76 -4.26 6.01 18.81
C ARG A 76 -3.69 4.59 18.84
N SER A 77 -4.20 3.74 17.97
CA SER A 77 -3.74 2.37 17.75
C SER A 77 -3.20 2.24 16.33
N ILE A 78 -1.91 1.97 16.19
CA ILE A 78 -1.28 1.74 14.89
C ILE A 78 -1.63 0.32 14.43
N LEU A 79 -2.39 0.22 13.35
CA LEU A 79 -2.78 -1.05 12.74
C LEU A 79 -1.71 -1.56 11.78
N SER A 80 -1.06 -0.65 11.04
CA SER A 80 -0.02 -0.99 10.07
C SER A 80 0.91 0.19 9.82
N LYS A 81 2.18 -0.09 9.52
CA LYS A 81 3.15 0.85 8.96
C LYS A 81 3.37 0.48 7.50
N ILE A 82 3.17 1.44 6.62
CA ILE A 82 3.34 1.31 5.17
C ILE A 82 4.67 1.97 4.80
N THR A 83 5.52 1.25 4.10
CA THR A 83 6.87 1.64 3.71
C THR A 83 6.99 1.82 2.19
N PRO A 84 8.11 2.34 1.66
CA PRO A 84 8.27 2.58 0.23
C PRO A 84 7.94 1.35 -0.63
N GLY A 85 7.22 1.58 -1.72
CA GLY A 85 6.71 0.57 -2.65
C GLY A 85 5.39 -0.08 -2.23
N GLN A 86 4.93 0.13 -1.01
CA GLN A 86 3.68 -0.43 -0.52
C GLN A 86 2.48 0.50 -0.78
N VAL A 87 1.32 -0.12 -0.98
CA VAL A 87 0.04 0.53 -1.30
C VAL A 87 -0.80 0.67 -0.03
N PHE A 88 -1.63 1.72 0.06
CA PHE A 88 -2.64 1.90 1.09
C PHE A 88 -3.94 2.48 0.51
N ALA A 89 -5.04 2.34 1.26
CA ALA A 89 -6.39 2.80 0.91
C ALA A 89 -7.00 2.16 -0.37
N GLU A 90 -6.34 1.17 -0.98
CA GLU A 90 -6.80 0.51 -2.21
C GLU A 90 -8.19 -0.13 -2.07
N THR A 91 -8.47 -0.75 -0.92
CA THR A 91 -9.75 -1.40 -0.65
C THR A 91 -10.87 -0.38 -0.60
N TYR A 92 -10.68 0.73 0.12
CA TYR A 92 -11.70 1.79 0.24
C TYR A 92 -11.94 2.49 -1.09
N ALA A 93 -10.85 2.79 -1.82
CA ALA A 93 -10.93 3.46 -3.12
C ALA A 93 -11.64 2.59 -4.17
N PHE A 94 -11.38 1.29 -4.17
CA PHE A 94 -11.98 0.35 -5.11
C PHE A 94 -13.44 0.01 -4.74
N CYS A 95 -13.71 -0.30 -3.47
CA CYS A 95 -15.06 -0.64 -2.99
C CYS A 95 -15.97 0.60 -2.84
N ARG A 96 -15.40 1.82 -2.95
CA ARG A 96 -16.12 3.10 -2.74
C ARG A 96 -16.74 3.25 -1.36
N GLU A 97 -16.14 2.56 -0.37
CA GLU A 97 -16.57 2.62 1.02
C GLU A 97 -15.85 3.74 1.77
N PRO A 98 -16.49 4.34 2.79
CA PRO A 98 -15.82 5.31 3.65
C PRO A 98 -14.62 4.69 4.37
N MET A 99 -13.56 5.47 4.56
CA MET A 99 -12.40 5.08 5.35
C MET A 99 -12.83 4.75 6.79
N MET A 100 -12.45 3.58 7.29
CA MET A 100 -12.65 3.19 8.69
C MET A 100 -11.44 3.50 9.57
N VAL A 101 -10.41 4.08 9.00
CA VAL A 101 -9.12 4.34 9.64
C VAL A 101 -8.56 5.68 9.17
N ASN A 102 -7.67 6.25 9.96
CA ASN A 102 -6.86 7.38 9.52
C ASN A 102 -5.58 6.90 8.85
N VAL A 103 -5.06 7.70 7.93
CA VAL A 103 -3.73 7.52 7.35
C VAL A 103 -2.91 8.77 7.61
N THR A 104 -1.78 8.63 8.31
CA THR A 104 -0.96 9.74 8.79
C THR A 104 0.50 9.50 8.42
N ALA A 105 1.21 10.53 7.96
CA ALA A 105 2.63 10.44 7.68
C ALA A 105 3.42 10.21 8.99
N ALA A 106 4.17 9.12 9.07
CA ALA A 106 5.00 8.78 10.24
C ALA A 106 6.27 9.65 10.31
N GLU A 107 6.70 10.13 9.16
CA GLU A 107 7.85 10.99 8.91
C GLU A 107 7.61 11.80 7.63
N ALA A 108 8.51 12.70 7.26
CA ALA A 108 8.43 13.38 5.96
C ALA A 108 8.36 12.34 4.85
N SER A 109 7.28 12.36 4.07
CA SER A 109 6.94 11.29 3.15
C SER A 109 6.45 11.83 1.81
N THR A 110 6.77 11.13 0.74
CA THR A 110 6.24 11.40 -0.60
C THR A 110 5.35 10.23 -1.02
N VAL A 111 4.13 10.55 -1.45
CA VAL A 111 3.11 9.58 -1.84
C VAL A 111 2.70 9.83 -3.28
N LEU A 112 2.67 8.76 -4.06
CA LEU A 112 2.03 8.72 -5.36
C LEU A 112 0.58 8.27 -5.19
N PHE A 113 -0.36 9.09 -5.64
CA PHE A 113 -1.77 8.74 -5.70
C PHE A 113 -2.13 8.25 -7.09
N PHE A 114 -2.91 7.19 -7.12
CA PHE A 114 -3.44 6.60 -8.34
C PHE A 114 -4.97 6.55 -8.28
N ASN A 115 -5.62 7.23 -9.23
CA ASN A 115 -7.08 7.33 -9.30
C ASN A 115 -7.69 6.08 -9.95
N LEU A 116 -8.59 5.40 -9.21
CA LEU A 116 -9.21 4.14 -9.62
C LEU A 116 -10.55 4.31 -10.35
N ARG A 117 -11.10 5.53 -10.48
CA ARG A 117 -12.47 5.75 -10.98
C ARG A 117 -12.73 5.13 -12.34
N ASN A 118 -11.74 5.16 -13.23
CA ASN A 118 -11.87 4.68 -14.60
C ASN A 118 -11.33 3.26 -14.81
N LEU A 119 -10.69 2.69 -13.76
CA LEU A 119 -10.15 1.34 -13.86
C LEU A 119 -11.24 0.26 -13.81
N ASP A 120 -12.38 0.58 -13.19
CA ASP A 120 -13.53 -0.33 -13.04
C ASP A 120 -14.47 -0.31 -14.27
N GLN A 121 -14.31 0.67 -15.14
CA GLN A 121 -15.11 0.75 -16.37
C GLN A 121 -14.48 -0.17 -17.42
N THR A 122 -15.06 -1.35 -17.60
CA THR A 122 -14.80 -2.22 -18.75
C THR A 122 -15.38 -1.53 -19.99
N ALA A 123 -14.62 -0.63 -20.59
CA ALA A 123 -14.93 -0.17 -21.95
C ALA A 123 -14.54 -1.30 -22.92
N ASP A 124 -15.37 -1.53 -23.94
CA ASP A 124 -15.01 -2.33 -25.12
C ASP A 124 -13.69 -1.77 -25.69
N GLY A 125 -12.59 -2.49 -25.51
CA GLY A 125 -11.26 -2.05 -25.90
C GLY A 125 -10.26 -1.92 -24.75
N ASP A 126 -10.36 -2.78 -23.76
CA ASP A 126 -9.44 -2.85 -22.62
C ASP A 126 -7.99 -2.97 -23.10
N ASP A 127 -7.21 -1.91 -22.96
CA ASP A 127 -5.78 -1.94 -23.26
C ASP A 127 -5.09 -2.97 -22.35
N ALA A 128 -4.19 -3.76 -22.93
CA ALA A 128 -3.47 -4.82 -22.20
C ALA A 128 -2.79 -4.33 -20.90
N TRP A 129 -2.41 -3.05 -20.85
CA TRP A 129 -1.81 -2.43 -19.65
C TRP A 129 -2.82 -2.27 -18.50
N GLN A 130 -4.08 -1.99 -18.77
CA GLN A 130 -5.14 -1.87 -17.76
C GLN A 130 -5.43 -3.24 -17.13
N SER A 131 -5.49 -4.28 -17.97
CA SER A 131 -5.63 -5.66 -17.51
C SER A 131 -4.46 -6.10 -16.64
N GLN A 132 -3.22 -5.75 -17.03
CA GLN A 132 -2.02 -6.01 -16.22
C GLN A 132 -2.07 -5.26 -14.88
N LEU A 133 -2.52 -4.00 -14.87
CA LEU A 133 -2.65 -3.19 -13.67
C LEU A 133 -3.68 -3.79 -12.69
N ARG A 134 -4.86 -4.22 -13.20
CA ARG A 134 -5.87 -4.93 -12.39
C ARG A 134 -5.32 -6.23 -11.80
N SER A 135 -4.60 -7.01 -12.58
CA SER A 135 -3.96 -8.24 -12.12
C SER A 135 -2.95 -7.99 -11.01
N ASN A 136 -2.12 -6.94 -11.15
CA ASN A 136 -1.16 -6.55 -10.12
C ASN A 136 -1.86 -6.08 -8.84
N MET A 137 -2.92 -5.27 -8.97
CA MET A 137 -3.71 -4.81 -7.82
C MET A 137 -4.38 -5.98 -7.08
N LEU A 138 -4.95 -6.93 -7.83
CA LEU A 138 -5.52 -8.15 -7.24
C LEU A 138 -4.45 -8.93 -6.47
N ARG A 139 -3.26 -9.12 -7.04
CA ARG A 139 -2.14 -9.81 -6.38
C ARG A 139 -1.76 -9.11 -5.07
N ILE A 140 -1.60 -7.79 -5.08
CA ILE A 140 -1.29 -7.00 -3.87
C ILE A 140 -2.36 -7.19 -2.81
N SER A 141 -3.64 -7.09 -3.19
CA SER A 141 -4.77 -7.25 -2.26
C SER A 141 -4.83 -8.66 -1.67
N MET A 142 -4.59 -9.70 -2.47
CA MET A 142 -4.53 -11.08 -1.99
C MET A 142 -3.36 -11.32 -1.03
N GLN A 143 -2.19 -10.74 -1.29
CA GLN A 143 -1.05 -10.83 -0.37
C GLN A 143 -1.33 -10.14 0.97
N LYS A 144 -1.99 -8.98 0.97
CA LYS A 144 -2.43 -8.31 2.21
C LYS A 144 -3.46 -9.14 2.96
N ASN A 145 -4.41 -9.75 2.26
CA ASN A 145 -5.41 -10.64 2.87
C ASN A 145 -4.74 -11.84 3.54
N LEU A 146 -3.78 -12.49 2.89
CA LEU A 146 -3.00 -13.58 3.49
C LEU A 146 -2.25 -13.12 4.75
N THR A 147 -1.63 -11.95 4.71
CA THR A 147 -0.92 -11.38 5.86
C THR A 147 -1.88 -11.13 7.03
N LEU A 148 -3.06 -10.55 6.74
CA LEU A 148 -4.09 -10.32 7.75
C LEU A 148 -4.64 -11.63 8.32
N SER A 149 -4.93 -12.61 7.48
CA SER A 149 -5.40 -13.94 7.90
C SER A 149 -4.38 -14.64 8.80
N ASN A 150 -3.10 -14.59 8.46
CA ASN A 150 -2.03 -15.14 9.29
C ASN A 150 -1.94 -14.43 10.64
N ARG A 151 -2.06 -13.09 10.66
CA ARG A 151 -2.08 -12.32 11.90
C ARG A 151 -3.25 -12.72 12.80
N ILE A 152 -4.46 -12.85 12.22
CA ILE A 152 -5.65 -13.30 12.96
C ILE A 152 -5.40 -14.70 13.51
N PHE A 153 -4.91 -15.64 12.69
CA PHE A 153 -4.62 -17.00 13.11
C PHE A 153 -3.65 -17.05 14.30
N CYS A 154 -2.58 -16.25 14.27
CA CYS A 154 -1.60 -16.19 15.36
C CYS A 154 -2.14 -15.53 16.64
N THR A 155 -3.15 -14.66 16.54
CA THR A 155 -3.70 -13.92 17.70
C THR A 155 -4.97 -14.53 18.27
N THR A 156 -5.63 -15.44 17.57
CA THR A 156 -6.90 -16.10 17.98
C THR A 156 -6.75 -17.03 19.20
N PRO A 157 -5.63 -17.77 19.43
CA PRO A 157 -5.52 -18.65 20.60
C PRO A 157 -5.70 -17.88 21.91
N LYS A 158 -6.46 -18.50 22.85
CA LYS A 158 -6.87 -17.84 24.10
C LYS A 158 -5.74 -17.63 25.09
N THR A 159 -4.77 -18.55 25.14
CA THR A 159 -3.66 -18.48 26.08
C THR A 159 -2.39 -17.93 25.43
N ILE A 160 -1.55 -17.26 26.24
CA ILE A 160 -0.24 -16.74 25.77
C ILE A 160 0.64 -17.89 25.26
N ARG A 161 0.61 -19.04 25.96
CA ARG A 161 1.38 -20.24 25.57
C ARG A 161 0.98 -20.74 24.19
N GLU A 162 -0.31 -20.84 23.90
CA GLU A 162 -0.83 -21.25 22.60
C GLU A 162 -0.43 -20.25 21.51
N ARG A 163 -0.51 -18.94 21.77
CA ARG A 163 -0.08 -17.91 20.81
C ARG A 163 1.39 -18.04 20.45
N VAL A 164 2.25 -18.25 21.44
CA VAL A 164 3.69 -18.44 21.22
C VAL A 164 3.94 -19.72 20.42
N LEU A 165 3.28 -20.84 20.77
CA LEU A 165 3.43 -22.09 20.04
C LEU A 165 2.97 -21.98 18.59
N VAL A 166 1.82 -21.36 18.32
CA VAL A 166 1.32 -21.12 16.96
C VAL A 166 2.28 -20.23 16.18
N TYR A 167 2.81 -19.18 16.80
CA TYR A 167 3.78 -18.29 16.17
C TYR A 167 5.09 -19.01 15.81
N LEU A 168 5.60 -19.86 16.69
CA LEU A 168 6.82 -20.63 16.47
C LEU A 168 6.62 -21.80 15.49
N SER A 169 5.42 -22.35 15.38
CA SER A 169 5.10 -23.47 14.48
C SER A 169 4.64 -23.01 13.10
N ALA A 170 4.27 -21.74 12.93
CA ALA A 170 3.95 -21.20 11.62
C ALA A 170 5.20 -21.28 10.73
N PRO A 171 5.14 -21.90 9.53
CA PRO A 171 6.28 -21.93 8.62
C PRO A 171 6.72 -20.50 8.36
N VAL A 172 7.99 -20.20 8.68
CA VAL A 172 8.57 -18.85 8.57
C VAL A 172 8.71 -18.49 7.11
N SER A 173 7.62 -18.04 6.50
CA SER A 173 7.62 -17.31 5.22
C SER A 173 7.88 -15.81 5.46
N TYR A 174 8.61 -15.48 6.51
CA TYR A 174 9.00 -14.12 6.84
C TYR A 174 10.41 -13.83 6.37
N THR A 175 10.57 -13.58 5.11
CA THR A 175 11.66 -12.74 4.65
C THR A 175 11.34 -11.31 5.09
N HIS A 176 11.84 -10.87 6.23
CA HIS A 176 12.12 -9.51 6.69
C HIS A 176 11.97 -9.32 8.20
N LEU A 177 12.65 -10.18 8.97
CA LEU A 177 13.22 -9.73 10.22
C LEU A 177 14.74 -9.84 10.07
N ARG A 178 15.37 -8.79 9.54
CA ARG A 178 16.80 -8.60 9.78
C ARG A 178 16.95 -8.43 11.28
N ALA A 179 17.50 -9.44 11.93
CA ALA A 179 18.03 -9.32 13.27
C ALA A 179 19.03 -8.16 13.26
N HIS A 180 18.76 -7.12 14.03
CA HIS A 180 19.79 -6.20 14.44
C HIS A 180 20.76 -7.00 15.31
N GLU A 181 21.89 -7.38 14.75
CA GLU A 181 23.03 -7.84 15.53
C GLU A 181 23.47 -6.68 16.41
N THR A 182 23.10 -6.74 17.68
CA THR A 182 23.77 -5.97 18.71
C THR A 182 25.17 -6.55 18.86
N ARG A 183 26.15 -5.94 18.21
CA ARG A 183 27.56 -6.14 18.54
C ARG A 183 27.75 -5.62 19.97
N SER A 184 27.79 -6.53 20.94
CA SER A 184 28.45 -6.28 22.21
C SER A 184 29.95 -6.29 21.97
N ASN A 185 30.57 -5.13 22.05
CA ASN A 185 32.01 -5.03 22.20
C ASN A 185 32.33 -5.36 23.66
N LEU A 186 33.09 -6.41 23.88
CA LEU A 186 34.04 -6.58 24.99
C LEU A 186 35.44 -6.29 24.44
#